data_ff77f2c89c36441c978bfe7244841672
#
_entry.id   ff77f2c89c36441c978bfe7244841672
#
_cell.length_a   1.000
_cell.length_b   1.000
_cell.length_c   1.000
_cell.angle_alpha   90.00
_cell.angle_beta   90.00
_cell.angle_gamma   90.00
#
_symmetry.space_group_name_H-M   'P 1'
#
loop_
_entity.id
_entity.type
_entity.pdbx_description
1 polymer ?
#
loop_
_entity_poly.entity_id
_entity_poly.type
_entity_poly.pdbx_seq_one_letter_code
_entity_poly.pdbx_strand_id
1 'polypeptide(L)'
;MSDRIDRRSFLSRGAAAGVGIAAIGASGSTLAACSSGPSSTSTGRHPSGISTATPKKGGQLIFGTEAEEEGFSTTQGTFDTTGILYARTVFDPLAIIAADGTVQPYLAKSITPNTDYTVWTITMHPNLVFHNGTPCDGAAVADNFALQQAAALTGPEFTTIANVSVPSPLVVTVTMKSAWVPFDYYLSGGIGGQIAFIAEPNWLKSGSQTNPVGTGPFVFHVWEPNDHFTATKNPHYWRPGYPYLDSITYRPIPDTEQLLATLQSGGVDIIHNSTAHVTGELRADSSLGYTDDSVHVAGEPDMNCLLLNLSKAPFDNLKVRQAAAMAVSSVEYSKVIDNGICPPSNGPFATGSPYFSPTGYPEPNPDKAKQLVEEVQQRTGQPVAVTIDHVPDPAMTRIAEYIQQQFENAGMQVTLATIQQAQAISTALLGTFQSIVWQQFGAVNPDLNYIFWSPTNAVQAFAGNMARNTDPTMEAALLRGRQSPAESDRAAAYQEVGRLMGSDIPYIWTDRTVWSIGAQPTVQNWNNPTTPAGGPAFGMITGAIWPTQIWLS
;
A
#
# COMPACT_ATOMS: atom_id res chain seq x y z
N MET A 1 17.03 27.59 50.49
CA MET A 1 15.86 27.06 51.18
C MET A 1 15.14 26.19 50.18
N SER A 2 15.58 25.11 50.06
CA SER A 2 15.45 23.68 50.25
C SER A 2 14.07 23.26 50.75
N ASP A 3 13.38 22.50 49.95
CA ASP A 3 12.59 21.40 50.47
C ASP A 3 12.51 20.28 49.41
N ARG A 4 13.22 19.21 49.78
CA ARG A 4 13.13 17.89 49.17
C ARG A 4 11.92 17.19 49.77
N ILE A 5 11.03 16.64 48.94
CA ILE A 5 10.04 15.65 49.37
C ILE A 5 10.48 14.26 48.93
N ASP A 6 10.59 13.42 49.93
CA ASP A 6 11.14 12.08 49.97
C ASP A 6 10.19 11.02 49.31
N ARG A 7 10.75 10.19 48.48
CA ARG A 7 10.09 9.01 47.92
C ARG A 7 10.35 7.80 48.84
N ARG A 8 9.40 7.50 49.75
CA ARG A 8 9.24 6.18 50.36
C ARG A 8 8.06 6.16 51.31
N SER A 9 6.91 5.64 50.84
CA SER A 9 5.96 4.89 51.67
C SER A 9 4.62 4.72 50.98
N PHE A 10 4.42 3.61 50.35
CA PHE A 10 3.12 2.97 50.20
C PHE A 10 3.29 1.53 49.75
N LEU A 11 3.81 0.71 50.67
CA LEU A 11 3.64 -0.74 50.63
C LEU A 11 3.25 -1.16 52.08
N SER A 12 2.08 -1.70 52.19
CA SER A 12 1.67 -2.74 53.11
C SER A 12 0.24 -2.62 53.61
N ARG A 13 -0.46 -3.72 53.45
CA ARG A 13 -1.67 -4.26 54.13
C ARG A 13 -2.77 -4.56 53.12
N GLY A 14 -3.28 -5.80 53.01
CA GLY A 14 -3.13 -6.96 53.85
C GLY A 14 -3.92 -8.11 53.26
N ALA A 15 -3.46 -9.28 53.60
CA ALA A 15 -4.03 -10.57 53.26
C ALA A 15 -5.19 -10.96 54.21
N ALA A 16 -6.05 -11.82 53.73
CA ALA A 16 -6.53 -13.03 54.38
C ALA A 16 -8.01 -13.32 54.18
N ALA A 17 -8.23 -14.48 53.65
CA ALA A 17 -8.96 -15.64 54.15
C ALA A 17 -10.42 -15.84 53.74
N GLY A 18 -10.67 -17.09 53.30
CA GLY A 18 -11.98 -17.71 53.31
C GLY A 18 -12.14 -18.93 52.42
N VAL A 19 -11.67 -20.08 52.94
CA VAL A 19 -11.90 -21.42 52.36
C VAL A 19 -13.36 -21.87 52.66
N GLY A 20 -14.01 -22.47 51.69
CA GLY A 20 -15.29 -23.17 51.90
C GLY A 20 -15.48 -24.29 50.87
N ILE A 21 -15.20 -25.51 51.30
CA ILE A 21 -15.46 -26.78 50.57
C ILE A 21 -16.87 -27.24 50.87
N ALA A 22 -17.62 -27.65 49.85
CA ALA A 22 -18.64 -28.70 50.01
C ALA A 22 -18.85 -29.42 48.68
N ALA A 23 -18.62 -30.73 48.76
CA ALA A 23 -18.82 -31.73 47.70
C ALA A 23 -20.25 -32.30 47.74
N ILE A 24 -20.64 -32.95 46.64
CA ILE A 24 -21.42 -34.16 46.45
C ILE A 24 -22.51 -34.01 45.38
N GLY A 25 -22.47 -34.94 44.43
CA GLY A 25 -23.62 -35.30 43.60
C GLY A 25 -23.28 -35.69 42.14
N ALA A 26 -22.90 -36.96 41.95
CA ALA A 26 -22.68 -37.58 40.64
C ALA A 26 -24.00 -37.97 39.98
N SER A 27 -24.10 -37.71 38.67
CA SER A 27 -24.78 -38.60 37.72
C SER A 27 -24.38 -38.23 36.28
N GLY A 28 -23.95 -39.24 35.53
CA GLY A 28 -23.32 -39.12 34.24
C GLY A 28 -24.29 -38.90 33.09
N SER A 29 -23.74 -38.45 32.03
CA SER A 29 -23.95 -38.95 30.64
C SER A 29 -23.19 -38.11 29.59
N THR A 30 -22.48 -38.84 28.76
CA THR A 30 -22.06 -38.64 27.36
C THR A 30 -21.21 -37.44 26.99
N LEU A 31 -19.98 -37.79 26.67
CA LEU A 31 -18.96 -37.01 25.97
C LEU A 31 -19.40 -36.54 24.58
N ALA A 32 -19.41 -35.25 24.37
CA ALA A 32 -19.20 -34.65 23.07
C ALA A 32 -18.01 -33.68 23.21
N ALA A 33 -16.85 -34.05 22.65
CA ALA A 33 -15.67 -33.21 22.63
C ALA A 33 -15.86 -32.10 21.58
N CYS A 34 -16.18 -30.89 22.04
CA CYS A 34 -15.97 -29.68 21.27
C CYS A 34 -14.67 -29.02 21.74
N SER A 35 -13.67 -29.01 20.88
CA SER A 35 -12.45 -28.27 21.06
C SER A 35 -12.77 -26.77 21.09
N SER A 36 -12.81 -26.18 22.28
CA SER A 36 -12.85 -24.74 22.47
C SER A 36 -11.43 -24.18 22.33
N GLY A 37 -11.10 -23.62 21.16
CA GLY A 37 -9.99 -22.67 21.03
C GLY A 37 -10.27 -21.44 21.91
N PRO A 38 -9.23 -20.69 22.30
CA PRO A 38 -9.40 -19.54 23.16
C PRO A 38 -10.29 -18.50 22.47
N SER A 39 -11.48 -18.27 23.00
CA SER A 39 -12.34 -17.16 22.61
C SER A 39 -11.67 -15.86 23.00
N SER A 40 -11.14 -15.12 22.05
CA SER A 40 -10.81 -13.72 22.24
C SER A 40 -12.12 -12.96 22.50
N THR A 41 -12.35 -12.57 23.74
CA THR A 41 -13.42 -11.64 24.10
C THR A 41 -13.09 -10.28 23.53
N SER A 42 -13.59 -9.96 22.33
CA SER A 42 -13.61 -8.59 21.81
C SER A 42 -14.69 -7.82 22.57
N THR A 43 -14.29 -7.09 23.58
CA THR A 43 -15.11 -6.06 24.22
C THR A 43 -14.94 -4.77 23.43
N GLY A 44 -15.94 -4.38 22.69
CA GLY A 44 -16.03 -3.11 21.98
C GLY A 44 -16.28 -3.32 20.49
N ARG A 45 -17.53 -3.19 20.07
CA ARG A 45 -17.89 -3.28 18.67
C ARG A 45 -17.70 -1.92 18.04
N HIS A 46 -16.55 -1.69 17.41
CA HIS A 46 -16.35 -0.52 16.55
C HIS A 46 -17.35 -0.57 15.38
N PRO A 47 -17.93 0.57 14.97
CA PRO A 47 -18.62 0.63 13.68
C PRO A 47 -17.65 0.23 12.57
N SER A 48 -17.95 -0.82 11.85
CA SER A 48 -17.07 -1.40 10.81
C SER A 48 -17.02 -0.60 9.49
N GLY A 49 -17.62 0.60 9.47
CA GLY A 49 -17.79 1.37 8.24
C GLY A 49 -18.81 0.81 7.26
N ILE A 50 -19.48 -0.29 7.62
CA ILE A 50 -20.58 -0.88 6.86
C ILE A 50 -21.90 -0.38 7.45
N SER A 51 -22.73 0.27 6.66
CA SER A 51 -24.04 0.75 7.10
C SER A 51 -25.18 0.07 6.34
N THR A 52 -26.18 -0.38 7.10
CA THR A 52 -27.46 -0.89 6.56
C THR A 52 -28.57 0.17 6.58
N ALA A 53 -28.27 1.38 7.08
CA ALA A 53 -29.22 2.48 7.10
C ALA A 53 -29.42 3.05 5.68
N THR A 54 -30.59 3.68 5.46
CA THR A 54 -30.86 4.37 4.20
C THR A 54 -29.92 5.55 4.03
N PRO A 55 -29.12 5.60 2.94
CA PRO A 55 -28.19 6.69 2.70
C PRO A 55 -28.88 8.04 2.63
N LYS A 56 -28.27 9.04 3.27
CA LYS A 56 -28.66 10.45 3.17
C LYS A 56 -27.88 11.12 2.05
N LYS A 57 -28.51 12.06 1.36
CA LYS A 57 -27.86 12.91 0.36
C LYS A 57 -27.48 14.24 0.98
N GLY A 58 -26.39 14.79 0.50
CA GLY A 58 -25.85 16.06 0.97
C GLY A 58 -24.75 15.92 2.02
N GLY A 59 -24.23 17.04 2.44
CA GLY A 59 -23.15 17.13 3.43
C GLY A 59 -21.76 17.24 2.81
N GLN A 60 -20.83 17.69 3.65
CA GLN A 60 -19.41 17.86 3.32
C GLN A 60 -18.59 16.94 4.19
N LEU A 61 -17.69 16.18 3.59
CA LEU A 61 -16.76 15.28 4.29
C LEU A 61 -15.38 15.92 4.34
N ILE A 62 -14.74 15.92 5.51
CA ILE A 62 -13.35 16.32 5.67
C ILE A 62 -12.52 15.08 5.95
N PHE A 63 -11.61 14.76 5.03
CA PHE A 63 -10.73 13.59 5.10
C PHE A 63 -9.31 14.05 5.46
N GLY A 64 -8.78 13.63 6.61
CA GLY A 64 -7.39 13.86 6.99
C GLY A 64 -6.47 12.82 6.33
N THR A 65 -5.41 13.26 5.64
CA THR A 65 -4.42 12.38 5.00
C THR A 65 -3.04 12.54 5.63
N GLU A 66 -2.26 11.46 5.70
CA GLU A 66 -0.90 11.46 6.27
C GLU A 66 0.15 12.07 5.33
N ALA A 67 -0.20 12.29 4.08
CA ALA A 67 0.65 12.94 3.08
C ALA A 67 -0.18 13.84 2.16
N GLU A 68 0.51 14.64 1.37
CA GLU A 68 -0.07 15.41 0.27
C GLU A 68 0.40 14.85 -1.07
N GLU A 69 -0.47 14.85 -2.06
CA GLU A 69 -0.14 14.49 -3.44
C GLU A 69 0.61 15.64 -4.12
N GLU A 70 1.61 15.31 -4.96
CA GLU A 70 2.39 16.31 -5.70
C GLU A 70 1.70 16.82 -6.98
N GLY A 71 0.60 16.18 -7.39
CA GLY A 71 -0.16 16.54 -8.59
C GLY A 71 -1.15 15.46 -9.01
N PHE A 72 -1.96 15.78 -10.02
CA PHE A 72 -3.05 14.92 -10.47
C PHE A 72 -2.76 14.17 -11.78
N SER A 73 -1.62 14.42 -12.43
CA SER A 73 -1.34 13.79 -13.73
C SER A 73 -1.08 12.29 -13.57
N THR A 74 -1.89 11.47 -14.20
CA THR A 74 -1.74 10.01 -14.19
C THR A 74 -0.48 9.53 -14.92
N THR A 75 0.21 10.39 -15.67
CA THR A 75 1.46 10.09 -16.38
C THR A 75 2.72 10.62 -15.70
N GLN A 76 2.59 11.57 -14.78
CA GLN A 76 3.72 12.26 -14.14
C GLN A 76 3.65 12.24 -12.62
N GLY A 77 2.45 12.15 -12.02
CA GLY A 77 2.27 12.04 -10.57
C GLY A 77 2.79 10.70 -10.04
N THR A 78 3.40 10.73 -8.88
CA THR A 78 3.94 9.54 -8.19
C THR A 78 2.93 9.05 -7.15
N PHE A 79 1.77 8.59 -7.60
CA PHE A 79 0.64 8.27 -6.73
C PHE A 79 1.00 7.25 -5.65
N ASP A 80 1.06 7.73 -4.42
CA ASP A 80 1.02 6.93 -3.22
C ASP A 80 -0.45 6.67 -2.81
N THR A 81 -0.68 6.23 -1.58
CA THR A 81 -2.03 6.02 -1.05
C THR A 81 -2.90 7.27 -1.09
N THR A 82 -2.34 8.45 -0.76
CA THR A 82 -3.06 9.73 -0.83
C THR A 82 -3.39 10.09 -2.27
N GLY A 83 -2.45 9.90 -3.20
CA GLY A 83 -2.67 10.10 -4.63
C GLY A 83 -3.78 9.23 -5.18
N ILE A 84 -3.88 7.96 -4.75
CA ILE A 84 -4.98 7.07 -5.12
C ILE A 84 -6.32 7.54 -4.55
N LEU A 85 -6.36 8.07 -3.31
CA LEU A 85 -7.59 8.67 -2.74
C LEU A 85 -8.07 9.86 -3.58
N TYR A 86 -7.14 10.75 -3.95
CA TYR A 86 -7.44 11.92 -4.79
C TYR A 86 -7.87 11.49 -6.20
N ALA A 87 -7.18 10.49 -6.77
CA ALA A 87 -7.52 9.95 -8.08
C ALA A 87 -8.93 9.34 -8.09
N ARG A 88 -9.29 8.50 -7.11
CA ARG A 88 -10.65 7.92 -6.97
C ARG A 88 -11.75 8.96 -6.75
N THR A 89 -11.38 10.17 -6.38
CA THR A 89 -12.32 11.29 -6.22
C THR A 89 -12.65 11.91 -7.57
N VAL A 90 -11.65 12.11 -8.43
CA VAL A 90 -11.77 12.88 -9.68
C VAL A 90 -11.83 11.99 -10.93
N PHE A 91 -11.18 10.83 -10.89
CA PHE A 91 -11.16 9.88 -12.01
C PHE A 91 -11.89 8.60 -11.65
N ASP A 92 -12.34 7.87 -12.66
CA ASP A 92 -12.73 6.47 -12.51
C ASP A 92 -11.69 5.57 -13.18
N PRO A 93 -11.37 4.40 -12.57
CA PRO A 93 -10.57 3.38 -13.24
C PRO A 93 -11.44 2.55 -14.19
N LEU A 94 -10.79 1.83 -15.11
CA LEU A 94 -11.50 0.93 -16.03
C LEU A 94 -12.12 -0.28 -15.32
N ALA A 95 -11.52 -0.72 -14.22
CA ALA A 95 -11.95 -1.88 -13.44
C ALA A 95 -11.91 -1.59 -11.93
N ILE A 96 -12.45 -2.53 -11.13
CA ILE A 96 -12.43 -2.52 -9.65
C ILE A 96 -12.16 -3.93 -9.14
N ILE A 97 -11.57 -4.06 -7.96
CA ILE A 97 -11.37 -5.34 -7.29
C ILE A 97 -12.62 -5.67 -6.47
N ALA A 98 -13.27 -6.78 -6.78
CA ALA A 98 -14.38 -7.32 -6.00
C ALA A 98 -13.87 -7.91 -4.67
N ALA A 99 -14.77 -8.09 -3.71
CA ALA A 99 -14.43 -8.59 -2.38
C ALA A 99 -13.84 -10.03 -2.37
N ASP A 100 -14.00 -10.78 -3.45
CA ASP A 100 -13.39 -12.10 -3.65
C ASP A 100 -11.99 -12.02 -4.31
N GLY A 101 -11.45 -10.83 -4.52
CA GLY A 101 -10.15 -10.60 -5.16
C GLY A 101 -10.17 -10.60 -6.69
N THR A 102 -11.32 -10.86 -7.33
CA THR A 102 -11.43 -10.84 -8.79
C THR A 102 -11.56 -9.42 -9.33
N VAL A 103 -11.07 -9.22 -10.56
CA VAL A 103 -11.26 -7.95 -11.28
C VAL A 103 -12.66 -7.90 -11.89
N GLN A 104 -13.36 -6.81 -11.64
CA GLN A 104 -14.68 -6.55 -12.22
C GLN A 104 -14.64 -5.25 -13.04
N PRO A 105 -15.38 -5.16 -14.14
CA PRO A 105 -15.49 -3.92 -14.90
C PRO A 105 -16.06 -2.77 -14.05
N TYR A 106 -15.52 -1.54 -14.25
CA TYR A 106 -16.04 -0.32 -13.59
C TYR A 106 -16.42 0.74 -14.63
N LEU A 107 -15.49 1.59 -15.10
CA LEU A 107 -15.76 2.51 -16.20
C LEU A 107 -15.90 1.76 -17.54
N ALA A 108 -15.20 0.64 -17.68
CA ALA A 108 -15.47 -0.33 -18.74
C ALA A 108 -16.75 -1.13 -18.43
N LYS A 109 -17.49 -1.48 -19.48
CA LYS A 109 -18.63 -2.40 -19.44
C LYS A 109 -18.18 -3.86 -19.41
N SER A 110 -17.08 -4.16 -20.11
CA SER A 110 -16.44 -5.47 -20.10
C SER A 110 -14.95 -5.37 -20.42
N ILE A 111 -14.17 -6.29 -19.87
CA ILE A 111 -12.74 -6.47 -20.12
C ILE A 111 -12.53 -7.96 -20.32
N THR A 112 -12.12 -8.38 -21.51
CA THR A 112 -12.02 -9.80 -21.86
C THR A 112 -10.77 -10.10 -22.66
N PRO A 113 -9.95 -11.14 -22.28
CA PRO A 113 -8.83 -11.59 -23.07
C PRO A 113 -9.29 -12.56 -24.19
N ASN A 114 -8.43 -12.75 -25.19
CA ASN A 114 -8.48 -13.93 -26.03
C ASN A 114 -7.91 -15.15 -25.27
N THR A 115 -8.00 -16.33 -25.86
CA THR A 115 -7.53 -17.61 -25.26
C THR A 115 -6.07 -17.58 -24.82
N ASP A 116 -5.22 -16.85 -25.55
CA ASP A 116 -3.76 -16.82 -25.34
C ASP A 116 -3.29 -15.59 -24.54
N TYR A 117 -4.21 -14.77 -24.04
CA TYR A 117 -3.91 -13.52 -23.29
C TYR A 117 -2.98 -12.56 -24.03
N THR A 118 -2.99 -12.62 -25.37
CA THR A 118 -2.22 -11.74 -26.25
C THR A 118 -3.06 -10.60 -26.83
N VAL A 119 -4.39 -10.68 -26.69
CA VAL A 119 -5.32 -9.63 -27.11
C VAL A 119 -6.38 -9.44 -26.04
N TRP A 120 -6.50 -8.21 -25.55
CA TRP A 120 -7.54 -7.81 -24.61
C TRP A 120 -8.53 -6.88 -25.27
N THR A 121 -9.81 -7.12 -25.08
CA THR A 121 -10.90 -6.28 -25.56
C THR A 121 -11.56 -5.57 -24.39
N ILE A 122 -11.56 -4.25 -24.42
CA ILE A 122 -12.20 -3.37 -23.44
C ILE A 122 -13.41 -2.73 -24.13
N THR A 123 -14.61 -2.96 -23.62
CA THR A 123 -15.83 -2.30 -24.10
C THR A 123 -16.26 -1.25 -23.09
N MET A 124 -16.45 -0.02 -23.53
CA MET A 124 -16.87 1.10 -22.68
C MET A 124 -18.40 1.14 -22.50
N HIS A 125 -18.86 1.69 -21.39
CA HIS A 125 -20.26 2.08 -21.26
C HIS A 125 -20.58 3.19 -22.28
N PRO A 126 -21.80 3.22 -22.85
CA PRO A 126 -22.21 4.29 -23.74
C PRO A 126 -22.47 5.60 -22.96
N ASN A 127 -22.32 6.74 -23.66
CA ASN A 127 -22.66 8.08 -23.16
C ASN A 127 -21.86 8.53 -21.92
N LEU A 128 -20.68 7.97 -21.69
CA LEU A 128 -19.77 8.50 -20.69
C LEU A 128 -19.22 9.85 -21.11
N VAL A 129 -19.14 10.79 -20.18
CA VAL A 129 -18.57 12.11 -20.39
C VAL A 129 -17.59 12.47 -19.29
N PHE A 130 -16.55 13.20 -19.65
CA PHE A 130 -15.67 13.85 -18.69
C PHE A 130 -16.34 15.04 -18.01
N HIS A 131 -15.77 15.55 -16.93
CA HIS A 131 -16.27 16.70 -16.18
C HIS A 131 -16.49 17.95 -17.03
N ASN A 132 -15.73 18.11 -18.12
CA ASN A 132 -15.87 19.21 -19.08
C ASN A 132 -16.90 18.94 -20.20
N GLY A 133 -17.60 17.81 -20.15
CA GLY A 133 -18.61 17.40 -21.11
C GLY A 133 -18.10 16.75 -22.40
N THR A 134 -16.77 16.57 -22.55
CA THR A 134 -16.21 15.82 -23.70
C THR A 134 -16.50 14.32 -23.55
N PRO A 135 -16.68 13.57 -24.65
CA PRO A 135 -16.95 12.13 -24.60
C PRO A 135 -15.78 11.35 -23.97
N CYS A 136 -16.10 10.38 -23.11
CA CYS A 136 -15.16 9.36 -22.60
C CYS A 136 -15.47 8.03 -23.30
N ASP A 137 -14.90 7.83 -24.46
CA ASP A 137 -15.10 6.67 -25.33
C ASP A 137 -13.81 5.88 -25.57
N GLY A 138 -13.84 4.94 -26.52
CA GLY A 138 -12.67 4.13 -26.85
C GLY A 138 -11.48 4.95 -27.34
N ALA A 139 -11.70 6.08 -28.03
CA ALA A 139 -10.62 6.96 -28.46
C ALA A 139 -9.93 7.62 -27.26
N ALA A 140 -10.70 8.08 -26.27
CA ALA A 140 -10.15 8.65 -25.04
C ALA A 140 -9.31 7.64 -24.25
N VAL A 141 -9.76 6.38 -24.16
CA VAL A 141 -8.98 5.31 -23.52
C VAL A 141 -7.70 5.01 -24.29
N ALA A 142 -7.76 4.91 -25.61
CA ALA A 142 -6.57 4.67 -26.44
C ALA A 142 -5.56 5.82 -26.33
N ASP A 143 -6.03 7.07 -26.29
CA ASP A 143 -5.18 8.26 -26.06
C ASP A 143 -4.49 8.21 -24.69
N ASN A 144 -5.20 7.82 -23.62
CA ASN A 144 -4.61 7.63 -22.31
C ASN A 144 -3.49 6.57 -22.36
N PHE A 145 -3.73 5.41 -22.95
CA PHE A 145 -2.69 4.37 -23.08
C PHE A 145 -1.48 4.86 -23.88
N ALA A 146 -1.69 5.61 -24.96
CA ALA A 146 -0.59 6.17 -25.75
C ALA A 146 0.25 7.17 -24.94
N LEU A 147 -0.40 8.02 -24.14
CA LEU A 147 0.27 8.99 -23.27
C LEU A 147 1.03 8.29 -22.13
N GLN A 148 0.43 7.26 -21.53
CA GLN A 148 1.08 6.43 -20.50
C GLN A 148 2.32 5.72 -21.05
N GLN A 149 2.24 5.12 -22.26
CA GLN A 149 3.38 4.48 -22.91
C GLN A 149 4.54 5.44 -23.20
N ALA A 150 4.23 6.71 -23.50
CA ALA A 150 5.23 7.73 -23.80
C ALA A 150 5.86 8.36 -22.54
N ALA A 151 5.25 8.18 -21.38
CA ALA A 151 5.70 8.79 -20.13
C ALA A 151 6.90 8.05 -19.52
N ALA A 152 7.83 8.81 -18.92
CA ALA A 152 9.02 8.23 -18.31
C ALA A 152 8.69 7.34 -17.08
N LEU A 153 7.68 7.73 -16.31
CA LEU A 153 7.26 7.01 -15.10
C LEU A 153 6.50 5.73 -15.42
N THR A 154 5.46 5.81 -16.26
CA THR A 154 4.52 4.71 -16.50
C THR A 154 4.84 3.88 -17.74
N GLY A 155 5.58 4.44 -18.70
CA GLY A 155 5.95 3.76 -19.95
C GLY A 155 6.59 2.38 -19.76
N PRO A 156 7.49 2.17 -18.78
CA PRO A 156 8.08 0.86 -18.49
C PRO A 156 7.05 -0.24 -18.21
N GLU A 157 5.89 0.07 -17.62
CA GLU A 157 4.80 -0.88 -17.37
C GLU A 157 4.15 -1.37 -18.67
N PHE A 158 4.09 -0.51 -19.68
CA PHE A 158 3.44 -0.78 -20.97
C PHE A 158 4.35 -1.43 -22.01
N THR A 159 5.56 -1.79 -21.66
CA THR A 159 6.54 -2.35 -22.64
C THR A 159 6.04 -3.63 -23.31
N THR A 160 5.15 -4.39 -22.64
CA THR A 160 4.53 -5.60 -23.19
C THR A 160 3.42 -5.28 -24.22
N ILE A 161 2.84 -4.08 -24.22
CA ILE A 161 1.83 -3.70 -25.20
C ILE A 161 2.50 -3.44 -26.57
N ALA A 162 2.00 -4.11 -27.62
CA ALA A 162 2.44 -3.94 -28.99
C ALA A 162 1.63 -2.87 -29.72
N ASN A 163 0.31 -2.86 -29.52
CA ASN A 163 -0.60 -1.95 -30.22
C ASN A 163 -1.89 -1.74 -29.44
N VAL A 164 -2.45 -0.54 -29.55
CA VAL A 164 -3.79 -0.20 -29.08
C VAL A 164 -4.59 0.31 -30.28
N SER A 165 -5.78 -0.23 -30.50
CA SER A 165 -6.66 0.15 -31.61
C SER A 165 -8.10 0.34 -31.14
N VAL A 166 -8.87 1.10 -31.90
CA VAL A 166 -10.27 1.43 -31.62
C VAL A 166 -11.14 0.96 -32.80
N PRO A 167 -11.51 -0.34 -32.85
CA PRO A 167 -12.28 -0.89 -33.98
C PRO A 167 -13.71 -0.33 -34.07
N SER A 168 -14.24 0.20 -32.97
CA SER A 168 -15.50 0.93 -32.95
C SER A 168 -15.50 1.95 -31.80
N PRO A 169 -16.40 2.96 -31.79
CA PRO A 169 -16.35 4.06 -30.82
C PRO A 169 -16.31 3.64 -29.34
N LEU A 170 -16.87 2.48 -29.00
CA LEU A 170 -16.92 1.99 -27.62
C LEU A 170 -15.99 0.79 -27.37
N VAL A 171 -15.17 0.38 -28.33
CA VAL A 171 -14.32 -0.82 -28.19
C VAL A 171 -12.85 -0.47 -28.39
N VAL A 172 -12.05 -0.82 -27.41
CA VAL A 172 -10.58 -0.74 -27.46
C VAL A 172 -10.02 -2.16 -27.50
N THR A 173 -9.09 -2.41 -28.41
CA THR A 173 -8.34 -3.65 -28.51
C THR A 173 -6.89 -3.37 -28.17
N VAL A 174 -6.38 -4.04 -27.15
CA VAL A 174 -4.97 -3.97 -26.72
C VAL A 174 -4.29 -5.26 -27.12
N THR A 175 -3.32 -5.17 -28.04
CA THR A 175 -2.52 -6.30 -28.52
C THR A 175 -1.19 -6.32 -27.77
N MET A 176 -0.84 -7.47 -27.20
CA MET A 176 0.38 -7.69 -26.45
C MET A 176 1.47 -8.31 -27.33
N LYS A 177 2.75 -8.07 -27.02
CA LYS A 177 3.93 -8.73 -27.62
C LYS A 177 4.07 -10.18 -27.16
N SER A 178 3.60 -10.50 -25.96
CA SER A 178 3.55 -11.81 -25.34
C SER A 178 2.33 -11.88 -24.43
N ALA A 179 1.95 -13.08 -23.97
CA ALA A 179 0.84 -13.23 -23.04
C ALA A 179 1.02 -12.33 -21.80
N TRP A 180 -0.06 -11.65 -21.40
CA TRP A 180 -0.13 -10.89 -20.16
C TRP A 180 -1.43 -11.25 -19.44
N VAL A 181 -1.33 -12.27 -18.58
CA VAL A 181 -2.51 -12.88 -17.93
C VAL A 181 -3.16 -11.93 -16.94
N PRO A 182 -2.44 -11.28 -15.99
CA PRO A 182 -3.05 -10.39 -15.02
C PRO A 182 -3.15 -8.92 -15.49
N PHE A 183 -3.29 -8.66 -16.80
CA PHE A 183 -3.37 -7.29 -17.32
C PHE A 183 -4.58 -6.50 -16.76
N ASP A 184 -5.69 -7.17 -16.51
CA ASP A 184 -6.89 -6.56 -15.96
C ASP A 184 -6.70 -5.99 -14.53
N TYR A 185 -5.78 -6.55 -13.74
CA TYR A 185 -5.43 -5.98 -12.43
C TYR A 185 -4.82 -4.58 -12.55
N TYR A 186 -4.03 -4.31 -13.61
CA TYR A 186 -3.49 -2.98 -13.87
C TYR A 186 -4.58 -1.94 -14.16
N LEU A 187 -5.76 -2.38 -14.53
CA LEU A 187 -6.90 -1.52 -14.86
C LEU A 187 -7.79 -1.20 -13.66
N SER A 188 -7.41 -1.64 -12.44
CA SER A 188 -8.26 -1.55 -11.23
C SER A 188 -7.98 -0.35 -10.32
N GLY A 189 -7.00 0.50 -10.63
CA GLY A 189 -6.75 1.74 -9.89
C GLY A 189 -6.28 1.55 -8.45
N GLY A 190 -5.44 0.53 -8.19
CA GLY A 190 -4.65 0.38 -6.97
C GLY A 190 -3.26 1.01 -7.11
N ILE A 191 -2.42 0.91 -6.07
CA ILE A 191 -1.01 1.30 -6.15
C ILE A 191 -0.32 0.44 -7.22
N GLY A 192 0.52 1.06 -8.06
CA GLY A 192 1.02 0.46 -9.30
C GLY A 192 -0.02 0.42 -10.43
N GLY A 193 -1.27 0.81 -10.17
CA GLY A 193 -2.36 0.86 -11.14
C GLY A 193 -2.86 2.27 -11.47
N GLN A 194 -2.06 3.31 -11.29
CA GLN A 194 -2.43 4.69 -11.67
C GLN A 194 -2.78 4.82 -13.15
N ILE A 195 -2.26 3.91 -13.96
CA ILE A 195 -2.58 3.79 -15.39
C ILE A 195 -4.04 3.42 -15.67
N ALA A 196 -4.76 2.91 -14.69
CA ALA A 196 -6.17 2.56 -14.79
C ALA A 196 -7.10 3.77 -14.86
N PHE A 197 -6.68 4.90 -14.28
CA PHE A 197 -7.48 6.11 -14.20
C PHE A 197 -7.51 6.84 -15.54
N ILE A 198 -8.70 7.05 -16.06
CA ILE A 198 -8.90 7.67 -17.37
C ILE A 198 -9.14 9.18 -17.20
N ALA A 199 -8.15 9.94 -17.64
CA ALA A 199 -8.19 11.40 -17.66
C ALA A 199 -8.64 11.95 -19.03
N GLU A 200 -9.15 13.16 -19.07
CA GLU A 200 -9.48 13.84 -20.33
C GLU A 200 -8.20 14.04 -21.16
N PRO A 201 -8.15 13.54 -22.41
CA PRO A 201 -6.90 13.48 -23.17
C PRO A 201 -6.19 14.81 -23.41
N ASN A 202 -6.93 15.92 -23.64
CA ASN A 202 -6.29 17.21 -23.84
C ASN A 202 -5.73 17.80 -22.55
N TRP A 203 -6.43 17.59 -21.43
CA TRP A 203 -5.89 17.94 -20.12
C TRP A 203 -4.60 17.16 -19.85
N LEU A 204 -4.61 15.85 -20.06
CA LEU A 204 -3.44 14.99 -19.82
C LEU A 204 -2.27 15.36 -20.74
N LYS A 205 -2.53 15.62 -22.03
CA LYS A 205 -1.52 16.10 -23.01
C LYS A 205 -0.90 17.44 -22.65
N SER A 206 -1.62 18.29 -21.92
CA SER A 206 -1.10 19.58 -21.48
C SER A 206 0.03 19.47 -20.46
N GLY A 207 0.19 18.30 -19.82
CA GLY A 207 1.14 18.08 -18.74
C GLY A 207 0.75 18.80 -17.44
N SER A 208 -0.49 19.26 -17.33
CA SER A 208 -0.98 19.92 -16.11
C SER A 208 -0.97 18.96 -14.92
N GLN A 209 -0.51 19.45 -13.79
CA GLN A 209 -0.58 18.75 -12.49
C GLN A 209 -1.77 19.23 -11.65
N THR A 210 -2.52 20.23 -12.13
CA THR A 210 -3.62 20.87 -11.40
C THR A 210 -4.88 20.87 -12.25
N ASN A 211 -6.03 21.17 -11.62
CA ASN A 211 -7.34 21.23 -12.27
C ASN A 211 -7.68 19.98 -13.09
N PRO A 212 -7.60 18.78 -12.48
CA PRO A 212 -7.81 17.53 -13.19
C PRO A 212 -9.21 17.43 -13.79
N VAL A 213 -9.29 16.83 -14.98
CA VAL A 213 -10.53 16.56 -15.68
C VAL A 213 -10.68 15.05 -15.86
N GLY A 214 -11.57 14.45 -15.07
CA GLY A 214 -11.88 13.02 -15.08
C GLY A 214 -13.36 12.74 -15.32
N THR A 215 -13.76 11.50 -15.02
CA THR A 215 -15.15 11.02 -15.06
C THR A 215 -15.72 10.77 -13.66
N GLY A 216 -14.90 10.96 -12.63
CA GLY A 216 -15.14 10.55 -11.26
C GLY A 216 -16.36 11.18 -10.58
N PRO A 217 -16.66 10.69 -9.35
CA PRO A 217 -17.85 11.10 -8.60
C PRO A 217 -17.83 12.57 -8.18
N PHE A 218 -16.65 13.20 -8.12
CA PHE A 218 -16.54 14.61 -7.76
C PHE A 218 -15.70 15.36 -8.81
N VAL A 219 -16.04 16.63 -9.02
CA VAL A 219 -15.34 17.58 -9.89
C VAL A 219 -14.37 18.40 -9.06
N PHE A 220 -13.16 18.55 -9.52
CA PHE A 220 -12.16 19.43 -8.90
C PHE A 220 -12.73 20.83 -8.64
N HIS A 221 -12.50 21.37 -7.47
CA HIS A 221 -12.89 22.72 -7.10
C HIS A 221 -11.69 23.61 -6.81
N VAL A 222 -10.85 23.21 -5.86
CA VAL A 222 -9.65 23.97 -5.45
C VAL A 222 -8.60 23.03 -4.87
N TRP A 223 -7.33 23.34 -5.07
CA TRP A 223 -6.20 22.74 -4.39
C TRP A 223 -5.25 23.85 -3.97
N GLU A 224 -5.09 24.01 -2.65
CA GLU A 224 -4.13 24.88 -2.01
C GLU A 224 -3.05 24.00 -1.37
N PRO A 225 -1.85 23.90 -1.97
CA PRO A 225 -0.79 23.03 -1.49
C PRO A 225 -0.46 23.25 0.00
N ASN A 226 -0.27 22.16 0.73
CA ASN A 226 -0.06 22.08 2.18
C ASN A 226 -1.23 22.55 3.05
N ASP A 227 -2.41 22.78 2.47
CA ASP A 227 -3.62 23.16 3.19
C ASP A 227 -4.79 22.22 2.89
N HIS A 228 -5.27 22.19 1.63
CA HIS A 228 -6.37 21.31 1.30
C HIS A 228 -6.58 21.12 -0.22
N PHE A 229 -7.18 19.98 -0.55
CA PHE A 229 -7.83 19.73 -1.84
C PHE A 229 -9.33 19.55 -1.64
N THR A 230 -10.15 20.30 -2.37
CA THR A 230 -11.61 20.19 -2.32
C THR A 230 -12.17 19.83 -3.69
N ALA A 231 -13.09 18.88 -3.73
CA ALA A 231 -13.88 18.53 -4.90
C ALA A 231 -15.38 18.54 -4.57
N THR A 232 -16.20 18.93 -5.55
CA THR A 232 -17.66 19.04 -5.42
C THR A 232 -18.36 17.96 -6.23
N LYS A 233 -19.56 17.58 -5.81
CA LYS A 233 -20.38 16.56 -6.48
C LYS A 233 -20.42 16.74 -7.98
N ASN A 234 -20.17 15.65 -8.72
CA ASN A 234 -20.39 15.58 -10.16
C ASN A 234 -21.90 15.41 -10.44
N PRO A 235 -22.60 16.42 -10.98
CA PRO A 235 -24.04 16.33 -11.26
C PRO A 235 -24.38 15.37 -12.42
N HIS A 236 -23.39 15.02 -13.22
CA HIS A 236 -23.51 14.14 -14.40
C HIS A 236 -22.80 12.80 -14.19
N TYR A 237 -22.58 12.39 -12.92
CA TYR A 237 -21.90 11.14 -12.66
C TYR A 237 -22.66 9.96 -13.27
N TRP A 238 -21.94 9.11 -13.97
CA TRP A 238 -22.51 8.03 -14.79
C TRP A 238 -23.21 6.92 -13.98
N ARG A 239 -22.89 6.76 -12.67
CA ARG A 239 -23.59 5.85 -11.76
C ARG A 239 -24.76 6.57 -11.11
N PRO A 240 -26.04 6.20 -11.45
CA PRO A 240 -27.21 6.95 -10.96
C PRO A 240 -27.31 6.93 -9.42
N GLY A 241 -27.56 8.10 -8.85
CA GLY A 241 -27.78 8.25 -7.41
C GLY A 241 -26.53 8.59 -6.61
N TYR A 242 -25.34 8.47 -7.18
CA TYR A 242 -24.06 8.79 -6.57
C TYR A 242 -23.45 10.10 -7.12
N PRO A 243 -22.46 10.67 -6.41
CA PRO A 243 -22.15 10.43 -5.00
C PRO A 243 -23.25 10.94 -4.07
N TYR A 244 -23.27 10.49 -2.81
CA TYR A 244 -24.23 10.99 -1.82
C TYR A 244 -23.85 12.36 -1.29
N LEU A 245 -22.57 12.58 -1.00
CA LEU A 245 -22.03 13.85 -0.49
C LEU A 245 -22.13 14.98 -1.52
N ASP A 246 -22.19 16.23 -1.05
CA ASP A 246 -22.11 17.42 -1.89
C ASP A 246 -20.66 17.82 -2.18
N SER A 247 -19.75 17.56 -1.25
CA SER A 247 -18.32 17.82 -1.41
C SER A 247 -17.46 16.92 -0.50
N ILE A 248 -16.19 16.78 -0.88
CA ILE A 248 -15.15 16.18 -0.08
C ILE A 248 -13.95 17.12 -0.05
N THR A 249 -13.36 17.28 1.13
CA THR A 249 -12.14 18.06 1.33
C THR A 249 -11.09 17.18 1.98
N TYR A 250 -9.94 17.03 1.34
CA TYR A 250 -8.77 16.37 1.87
C TYR A 250 -7.85 17.38 2.53
N ARG A 251 -7.39 17.07 3.75
CA ARG A 251 -6.47 17.91 4.53
C ARG A 251 -5.21 17.11 4.85
N PRO A 252 -4.05 17.43 4.27
CA PRO A 252 -2.80 16.78 4.63
C PRO A 252 -2.37 17.19 6.05
N ILE A 253 -2.13 16.20 6.90
CA ILE A 253 -1.63 16.35 8.27
C ILE A 253 -0.54 15.29 8.45
N PRO A 254 0.71 15.58 8.00
CA PRO A 254 1.78 14.59 7.97
C PRO A 254 2.23 14.07 9.34
N ASP A 255 2.06 14.86 10.40
CA ASP A 255 2.25 14.38 11.76
C ASP A 255 1.08 13.49 12.16
N THR A 256 1.31 12.18 12.25
CA THR A 256 0.27 11.17 12.45
C THR A 256 -0.37 11.25 13.83
N GLU A 257 0.34 11.73 14.87
CA GLU A 257 -0.23 12.00 16.18
C GLU A 257 -1.19 13.21 16.14
N GLN A 258 -0.81 14.26 15.42
CA GLN A 258 -1.69 15.40 15.18
C GLN A 258 -2.91 15.00 14.33
N LEU A 259 -2.72 14.12 13.35
CA LEU A 259 -3.81 13.58 12.52
C LEU A 259 -4.84 12.87 13.38
N LEU A 260 -4.40 11.96 14.27
CA LEU A 260 -5.26 11.27 15.23
C LEU A 260 -5.98 12.25 16.17
N ALA A 261 -5.24 13.19 16.78
CA ALA A 261 -5.82 14.20 17.67
C ALA A 261 -6.86 15.07 16.95
N THR A 262 -6.63 15.37 15.68
CA THR A 262 -7.57 16.14 14.85
C THR A 262 -8.85 15.35 14.56
N LEU A 263 -8.76 14.03 14.33
CA LEU A 263 -9.92 13.15 14.22
C LEU A 263 -10.69 13.12 15.57
N GLN A 264 -10.00 12.85 16.67
CA GLN A 264 -10.62 12.72 18.00
C GLN A 264 -11.35 14.02 18.43
N SER A 265 -10.83 15.18 18.06
CA SER A 265 -11.47 16.47 18.32
C SER A 265 -12.57 16.86 17.33
N GLY A 266 -12.80 16.08 16.28
CA GLY A 266 -13.78 16.37 15.23
C GLY A 266 -13.32 17.45 14.24
N GLY A 267 -12.03 17.72 14.15
CA GLY A 267 -11.44 18.64 13.16
C GLY A 267 -11.36 18.06 11.75
N VAL A 268 -11.41 16.72 11.65
CA VAL A 268 -11.66 15.94 10.44
C VAL A 268 -12.67 14.84 10.74
N ASP A 269 -13.35 14.34 9.70
CA ASP A 269 -14.41 13.33 9.85
C ASP A 269 -13.88 11.90 9.74
N ILE A 270 -12.84 11.70 8.97
CA ILE A 270 -12.24 10.39 8.67
C ILE A 270 -10.75 10.58 8.39
N ILE A 271 -9.95 9.57 8.73
CA ILE A 271 -8.52 9.51 8.41
C ILE A 271 -8.15 8.14 7.86
N HIS A 272 -7.09 8.08 7.07
CA HIS A 272 -6.29 6.88 6.85
C HIS A 272 -4.96 6.99 7.60
N ASN A 273 -4.36 5.84 7.92
CA ASN A 273 -3.10 5.83 8.65
C ASN A 273 -2.33 4.52 8.43
N SER A 274 -1.00 4.64 8.29
CA SER A 274 -0.05 3.51 8.17
C SER A 274 0.81 3.28 9.43
N THR A 275 0.72 4.19 10.42
CA THR A 275 1.57 4.14 11.62
C THR A 275 1.00 3.19 12.66
N ALA A 276 1.81 2.22 13.10
CA ALA A 276 1.41 1.18 14.04
C ALA A 276 0.85 1.73 15.36
N HIS A 277 1.49 2.77 15.93
CA HIS A 277 1.02 3.38 17.18
C HIS A 277 -0.40 3.96 17.04
N VAL A 278 -0.64 4.76 16.00
CA VAL A 278 -1.97 5.34 15.73
C VAL A 278 -3.01 4.25 15.45
N THR A 279 -2.64 3.17 14.74
CA THR A 279 -3.49 2.00 14.55
C THR A 279 -3.88 1.37 15.89
N GLY A 280 -2.94 1.28 16.84
CA GLY A 280 -3.19 0.80 18.21
C GLY A 280 -4.19 1.67 18.98
N GLU A 281 -4.03 2.99 18.91
CA GLU A 281 -4.92 3.95 19.56
C GLU A 281 -6.34 3.93 18.94
N LEU A 282 -6.44 3.92 17.61
CA LEU A 282 -7.73 3.77 16.91
C LEU A 282 -8.43 2.47 17.28
N ARG A 283 -7.68 1.37 17.41
CA ARG A 283 -8.19 0.05 17.80
C ARG A 283 -8.72 0.04 19.23
N ALA A 284 -8.18 0.88 20.10
CA ALA A 284 -8.57 1.03 21.50
C ALA A 284 -9.76 2.00 21.70
N ASP A 285 -9.97 2.95 20.80
CA ASP A 285 -11.00 3.99 20.90
C ASP A 285 -12.34 3.55 20.35
N SER A 286 -13.20 2.96 21.21
CA SER A 286 -14.53 2.50 20.85
C SER A 286 -15.54 3.61 20.48
N SER A 287 -15.20 4.88 20.63
CA SER A 287 -16.06 6.01 20.25
C SER A 287 -15.99 6.31 18.76
N LEU A 288 -14.94 5.85 18.08
CA LEU A 288 -14.72 6.01 16.64
C LEU A 288 -15.11 4.77 15.84
N GLY A 289 -15.44 4.95 14.57
CA GLY A 289 -15.47 3.89 13.58
C GLY A 289 -14.05 3.46 13.25
N TYR A 290 -13.82 2.16 13.11
CA TYR A 290 -12.50 1.61 12.86
C TYR A 290 -12.53 0.40 11.92
N THR A 291 -11.55 0.30 11.03
CA THR A 291 -11.15 -0.92 10.31
C THR A 291 -9.65 -0.90 10.04
N ASP A 292 -9.08 -2.07 9.87
CA ASP A 292 -7.71 -2.23 9.37
C ASP A 292 -7.63 -3.41 8.38
N ASP A 293 -6.51 -3.52 7.68
CA ASP A 293 -6.27 -4.57 6.70
C ASP A 293 -5.49 -5.78 7.26
N SER A 294 -5.32 -5.89 8.58
CA SER A 294 -4.64 -7.05 9.20
C SER A 294 -5.38 -8.38 9.01
N VAL A 295 -6.68 -8.34 8.73
CA VAL A 295 -7.55 -9.52 8.59
C VAL A 295 -8.06 -9.74 7.17
N HIS A 296 -8.32 -8.66 6.43
CA HIS A 296 -8.89 -8.70 5.09
C HIS A 296 -8.06 -7.85 4.13
N VAL A 297 -6.96 -8.44 3.64
CA VAL A 297 -6.07 -7.79 2.68
C VAL A 297 -6.50 -8.14 1.27
N ALA A 298 -6.61 -7.13 0.41
CA ALA A 298 -6.76 -7.35 -1.02
C ALA A 298 -5.38 -7.69 -1.62
N GLY A 299 -4.99 -8.96 -1.58
CA GLY A 299 -3.68 -9.40 -2.07
C GLY A 299 -2.58 -9.36 -1.00
N GLU A 300 -1.41 -8.83 -1.35
CA GLU A 300 -0.28 -8.67 -0.43
C GLU A 300 -0.31 -7.30 0.24
N PRO A 301 -0.07 -7.22 1.56
CA PRO A 301 0.08 -5.93 2.25
C PRO A 301 1.38 -5.23 1.86
N ASP A 302 1.44 -3.93 2.08
CA ASP A 302 2.68 -3.17 1.97
C ASP A 302 3.73 -3.69 2.96
N MET A 303 5.00 -3.50 2.61
CA MET A 303 6.12 -4.03 3.38
C MET A 303 7.10 -2.92 3.74
N ASN A 304 7.34 -2.72 5.02
CA ASN A 304 8.38 -1.83 5.48
C ASN A 304 9.75 -2.51 5.36
N CYS A 305 10.75 -1.75 4.98
CA CYS A 305 12.11 -2.25 4.76
C CYS A 305 13.14 -1.13 4.73
N LEU A 306 14.39 -1.51 4.82
CA LEU A 306 15.48 -0.68 4.30
C LEU A 306 15.75 -1.12 2.86
N LEU A 307 15.49 -0.27 1.90
CA LEU A 307 15.81 -0.47 0.48
C LEU A 307 17.31 -0.28 0.27
N LEU A 308 17.97 -1.25 -0.35
CA LEU A 308 19.39 -1.24 -0.65
C LEU A 308 19.65 -0.95 -2.13
N ASN A 309 20.65 -0.15 -2.43
CA ASN A 309 21.11 0.05 -3.79
C ASN A 309 22.24 -0.93 -4.12
N LEU A 310 21.93 -1.99 -4.84
CA LEU A 310 22.85 -3.08 -5.17
C LEU A 310 23.95 -2.66 -6.17
N SER A 311 23.81 -1.50 -6.80
CA SER A 311 24.83 -0.95 -7.72
C SER A 311 25.89 -0.10 -7.01
N LYS A 312 25.76 0.14 -5.71
CA LYS A 312 26.66 1.02 -4.93
C LYS A 312 27.30 0.29 -3.75
N ALA A 313 28.58 0.60 -3.51
CA ALA A 313 29.22 0.20 -2.28
C ALA A 313 28.51 0.85 -1.06
N PRO A 314 28.39 0.14 0.07
CA PRO A 314 28.93 -1.20 0.29
C PRO A 314 27.96 -2.33 -0.11
N PHE A 315 26.74 -2.02 -0.59
CA PHE A 315 25.68 -2.99 -0.87
C PHE A 315 25.81 -3.71 -2.24
N ASP A 316 26.77 -3.34 -3.07
CA ASP A 316 27.23 -4.15 -4.22
C ASP A 316 27.86 -5.49 -3.78
N ASN A 317 28.28 -5.59 -2.51
CA ASN A 317 28.86 -6.77 -1.92
C ASN A 317 27.80 -7.63 -1.19
N LEU A 318 27.54 -8.83 -1.69
CA LEU A 318 26.56 -9.75 -1.10
C LEU A 318 26.84 -10.06 0.39
N LYS A 319 28.11 -10.19 0.82
CA LYS A 319 28.43 -10.43 2.23
C LYS A 319 27.98 -9.27 3.14
N VAL A 320 28.04 -8.03 2.65
CA VAL A 320 27.53 -6.89 3.42
C VAL A 320 26.01 -6.95 3.52
N ARG A 321 25.32 -7.29 2.43
CA ARG A 321 23.86 -7.47 2.47
C ARG A 321 23.44 -8.61 3.40
N GLN A 322 24.18 -9.73 3.40
CA GLN A 322 23.96 -10.84 4.34
C GLN A 322 24.21 -10.41 5.79
N ALA A 323 25.27 -9.65 6.06
CA ALA A 323 25.53 -9.11 7.39
C ALA A 323 24.43 -8.16 7.85
N ALA A 324 23.97 -7.26 6.96
CA ALA A 324 22.88 -6.34 7.25
C ALA A 324 21.57 -7.09 7.58
N ALA A 325 21.22 -8.12 6.78
CA ALA A 325 20.04 -8.96 7.03
C ALA A 325 20.12 -9.71 8.35
N MET A 326 21.30 -10.27 8.70
CA MET A 326 21.51 -10.98 9.97
C MET A 326 21.56 -10.05 11.19
N ALA A 327 21.85 -8.76 11.00
CA ALA A 327 21.88 -7.78 12.08
C ALA A 327 20.49 -7.34 12.54
N VAL A 328 19.48 -7.37 11.65
CA VAL A 328 18.13 -6.88 11.94
C VAL A 328 17.17 -8.04 12.13
N SER A 329 16.53 -8.10 13.30
CA SER A 329 15.47 -9.06 13.60
C SER A 329 14.11 -8.39 13.34
N SER A 330 13.37 -8.84 12.34
CA SER A 330 12.01 -8.35 12.06
C SER A 330 11.04 -8.59 13.23
N VAL A 331 11.25 -9.68 14.00
CA VAL A 331 10.45 -9.99 15.20
C VAL A 331 10.71 -8.99 16.33
N GLU A 332 11.98 -8.66 16.59
CA GLU A 332 12.32 -7.66 17.62
C GLU A 332 11.95 -6.24 17.14
N TYR A 333 12.12 -5.96 15.85
CA TYR A 333 11.65 -4.70 15.24
C TYR A 333 10.16 -4.49 15.50
N SER A 334 9.31 -5.44 15.11
CA SER A 334 7.86 -5.38 15.33
C SER A 334 7.49 -5.12 16.79
N LYS A 335 8.20 -5.75 17.75
CA LYS A 335 7.96 -5.51 19.18
C LYS A 335 8.36 -4.10 19.65
N VAL A 336 9.54 -3.63 19.20
CA VAL A 336 10.15 -2.39 19.72
C VAL A 336 9.60 -1.15 19.02
N ILE A 337 9.41 -1.23 17.71
CA ILE A 337 8.95 -0.09 16.89
C ILE A 337 7.42 -0.07 16.79
N ASP A 338 6.79 -1.23 16.55
CA ASP A 338 5.36 -1.31 16.21
C ASP A 338 4.48 -1.80 17.37
N ASN A 339 5.07 -2.04 18.56
CA ASN A 339 4.34 -2.63 19.71
C ASN A 339 3.63 -3.95 19.36
N GLY A 340 4.14 -4.70 18.38
CA GLY A 340 3.59 -5.96 17.92
C GLY A 340 2.33 -5.83 17.04
N ILE A 341 1.99 -4.64 16.58
CA ILE A 341 0.81 -4.39 15.73
C ILE A 341 1.05 -4.84 14.30
N CYS A 342 2.21 -4.50 13.73
CA CYS A 342 2.60 -4.89 12.38
C CYS A 342 3.26 -6.27 12.40
N PRO A 343 2.80 -7.24 11.60
CA PRO A 343 3.42 -8.57 11.52
C PRO A 343 4.84 -8.50 10.99
N PRO A 344 5.81 -9.22 11.59
CA PRO A 344 7.18 -9.26 11.09
C PRO A 344 7.25 -9.85 9.68
N SER A 345 8.19 -9.38 8.87
CA SER A 345 8.41 -9.85 7.49
C SER A 345 9.85 -10.25 7.23
N ASN A 346 10.04 -11.25 6.37
CA ASN A 346 11.34 -11.69 5.84
C ASN A 346 11.28 -11.97 4.31
N GLY A 347 10.32 -11.38 3.63
CA GLY A 347 10.17 -11.55 2.19
C GLY A 347 8.92 -10.86 1.63
N PRO A 348 8.74 -10.91 0.30
CA PRO A 348 7.71 -10.13 -0.39
C PRO A 348 6.28 -10.65 -0.18
N PHE A 349 6.10 -11.93 0.20
CA PHE A 349 4.78 -12.55 0.28
C PHE A 349 4.42 -12.93 1.71
N ALA A 350 3.16 -12.68 2.11
CA ALA A 350 2.65 -12.99 3.44
C ALA A 350 2.45 -14.50 3.64
N THR A 351 2.65 -14.98 4.86
CA THR A 351 2.31 -16.35 5.24
C THR A 351 0.81 -16.57 5.02
N GLY A 352 0.45 -17.57 4.20
CA GLY A 352 -0.93 -17.82 3.78
C GLY A 352 -1.26 -17.36 2.37
N SER A 353 -0.42 -16.49 1.76
CA SER A 353 -0.50 -16.19 0.34
C SER A 353 -0.19 -17.44 -0.50
N PRO A 354 -0.85 -17.66 -1.67
CA PRO A 354 -0.48 -18.72 -2.61
C PRO A 354 0.93 -18.57 -3.16
N TYR A 355 1.49 -17.37 -3.09
CA TYR A 355 2.84 -17.01 -3.55
C TYR A 355 3.91 -17.18 -2.49
N PHE A 356 3.51 -17.46 -1.24
CA PHE A 356 4.46 -17.66 -0.14
C PHE A 356 5.25 -18.96 -0.30
N SER A 357 6.55 -18.86 -0.06
CA SER A 357 7.43 -20.00 0.21
C SER A 357 8.58 -19.52 1.12
N PRO A 358 9.24 -20.43 1.86
CA PRO A 358 10.47 -20.07 2.55
C PRO A 358 11.49 -19.48 1.56
N THR A 359 11.92 -18.25 1.82
CA THR A 359 12.75 -17.48 0.90
C THR A 359 14.25 -17.81 1.00
N GLY A 360 14.66 -18.42 2.10
CA GLY A 360 16.09 -18.56 2.45
C GLY A 360 16.72 -17.24 2.89
N TYR A 361 15.92 -16.21 3.17
CA TYR A 361 16.42 -14.96 3.75
C TYR A 361 17.18 -15.24 5.06
N PRO A 362 18.34 -14.59 5.29
CA PRO A 362 19.17 -14.85 6.45
C PRO A 362 18.43 -14.67 7.78
N GLU A 363 18.49 -15.69 8.63
CA GLU A 363 17.97 -15.58 9.98
C GLU A 363 18.83 -14.62 10.82
N PRO A 364 18.24 -13.88 11.77
CA PRO A 364 18.97 -12.97 12.64
C PRO A 364 20.10 -13.68 13.41
N ASN A 365 21.31 -13.18 13.25
CA ASN A 365 22.51 -13.71 13.90
C ASN A 365 23.57 -12.60 14.04
N PRO A 366 23.53 -11.80 15.13
CA PRO A 366 24.43 -10.67 15.32
C PRO A 366 25.93 -11.04 15.31
N ASP A 367 26.30 -12.20 15.88
CA ASP A 367 27.70 -12.64 15.89
C ASP A 367 28.19 -12.97 14.47
N LYS A 368 27.37 -13.63 13.67
CA LYS A 368 27.69 -13.93 12.28
C LYS A 368 27.71 -12.66 11.42
N ALA A 369 26.79 -11.71 11.67
CA ALA A 369 26.79 -10.40 11.02
C ALA A 369 28.13 -9.68 11.26
N LYS A 370 28.58 -9.62 12.52
CA LYS A 370 29.87 -9.03 12.90
C LYS A 370 31.05 -9.72 12.21
N GLN A 371 31.06 -11.05 12.21
CA GLN A 371 32.11 -11.82 11.52
C GLN A 371 32.17 -11.46 10.02
N LEU A 372 31.04 -11.38 9.33
CA LEU A 372 31.00 -11.04 7.90
C LEU A 372 31.50 -9.62 7.63
N VAL A 373 31.16 -8.66 8.50
CA VAL A 373 31.67 -7.28 8.41
C VAL A 373 33.19 -7.28 8.57
N GLU A 374 33.73 -7.95 9.59
CA GLU A 374 35.19 -8.09 9.84
C GLU A 374 35.91 -8.74 8.64
N GLU A 375 35.35 -9.81 8.05
CA GLU A 375 35.90 -10.45 6.84
C GLU A 375 35.97 -9.48 5.65
N VAL A 376 34.94 -8.64 5.46
CA VAL A 376 34.93 -7.63 4.38
C VAL A 376 35.98 -6.55 4.66
N GLN A 377 36.05 -6.03 5.88
CA GLN A 377 37.04 -5.01 6.27
C GLN A 377 38.48 -5.51 6.12
N GLN A 378 38.77 -6.74 6.53
CA GLN A 378 40.09 -7.36 6.37
C GLN A 378 40.47 -7.52 4.89
N ARG A 379 39.52 -7.88 4.03
CA ARG A 379 39.73 -8.06 2.59
C ARG A 379 39.94 -6.75 1.86
N THR A 380 39.20 -5.71 2.24
CA THR A 380 39.21 -4.41 1.53
C THR A 380 40.20 -3.40 2.12
N GLY A 381 40.61 -3.59 3.37
CA GLY A 381 41.38 -2.60 4.14
C GLY A 381 40.59 -1.35 4.49
N GLN A 382 39.26 -1.36 4.32
CA GLN A 382 38.38 -0.20 4.52
C GLN A 382 37.24 -0.57 5.47
N PRO A 383 36.72 0.38 6.26
CA PRO A 383 35.51 0.16 7.04
C PRO A 383 34.29 -0.06 6.12
N VAL A 384 33.33 -0.83 6.60
CA VAL A 384 32.01 -0.91 5.96
C VAL A 384 31.20 0.30 6.41
N ALA A 385 31.18 1.34 5.57
CA ALA A 385 30.48 2.60 5.83
C ALA A 385 29.14 2.63 5.06
N VAL A 386 28.07 2.92 5.79
CA VAL A 386 26.69 2.92 5.30
C VAL A 386 26.04 4.27 5.55
N THR A 387 25.38 4.83 4.55
CA THR A 387 24.45 5.96 4.71
C THR A 387 23.03 5.44 4.63
N ILE A 388 22.19 5.78 5.61
CA ILE A 388 20.75 5.51 5.63
C ILE A 388 20.02 6.83 5.43
N ASP A 389 19.38 6.98 4.28
CA ASP A 389 18.52 8.11 4.00
C ASP A 389 17.15 7.89 4.65
N HIS A 390 16.57 8.93 5.24
CA HIS A 390 15.21 8.91 5.79
C HIS A 390 14.56 10.29 5.72
N VAL A 391 13.22 10.33 5.71
CA VAL A 391 12.49 11.59 5.80
C VAL A 391 12.51 12.13 7.24
N PRO A 392 12.38 13.46 7.46
CA PRO A 392 12.47 14.08 8.80
C PRO A 392 11.16 13.93 9.61
N ASP A 393 10.52 12.79 9.53
CA ASP A 393 9.37 12.40 10.33
C ASP A 393 9.85 11.69 11.61
N PRO A 394 9.22 11.91 12.79
CA PRO A 394 9.64 11.26 14.03
C PRO A 394 9.58 9.73 13.98
N ALA A 395 8.59 9.13 13.30
CA ALA A 395 8.49 7.68 13.17
C ALA A 395 9.60 7.13 12.26
N MET A 396 9.83 7.76 11.09
CA MET A 396 10.90 7.38 10.17
C MET A 396 12.28 7.55 10.79
N THR A 397 12.48 8.59 11.60
CA THR A 397 13.73 8.81 12.34
C THR A 397 13.98 7.68 13.35
N ARG A 398 12.96 7.27 14.13
CA ARG A 398 13.09 6.13 15.06
C ARG A 398 13.44 4.82 14.35
N ILE A 399 12.85 4.58 13.17
CA ILE A 399 13.16 3.42 12.34
C ILE A 399 14.63 3.46 11.90
N ALA A 400 15.09 4.60 11.38
CA ALA A 400 16.47 4.78 10.94
C ALA A 400 17.46 4.60 12.09
N GLU A 401 17.19 5.17 13.27
CA GLU A 401 18.01 5.03 14.48
C GLU A 401 18.05 3.58 14.99
N TYR A 402 16.93 2.86 14.94
CA TYR A 402 16.90 1.43 15.28
C TYR A 402 17.81 0.62 14.35
N ILE A 403 17.70 0.80 13.04
CA ILE A 403 18.51 0.09 12.04
C ILE A 403 19.98 0.49 12.18
N GLN A 404 20.29 1.76 12.40
CA GLN A 404 21.63 2.26 12.67
C GLN A 404 22.26 1.50 13.83
N GLN A 405 21.57 1.41 14.95
CA GLN A 405 22.07 0.72 16.14
C GLN A 405 22.38 -0.77 15.85
N GLN A 406 21.53 -1.47 15.08
CA GLN A 406 21.77 -2.87 14.73
C GLN A 406 23.00 -3.03 13.82
N PHE A 407 23.17 -2.14 12.85
CA PHE A 407 24.32 -2.15 11.96
C PHE A 407 25.64 -1.79 12.69
N GLU A 408 25.60 -0.82 13.60
CA GLU A 408 26.75 -0.45 14.42
C GLU A 408 27.15 -1.59 15.38
N ASN A 409 26.19 -2.31 15.96
CA ASN A 409 26.43 -3.51 16.76
C ASN A 409 27.14 -4.62 15.94
N ALA A 410 26.87 -4.69 14.63
CA ALA A 410 27.56 -5.58 13.71
C ALA A 410 28.93 -5.05 13.22
N GLY A 411 29.35 -3.85 13.64
CA GLY A 411 30.65 -3.26 13.32
C GLY A 411 30.68 -2.42 12.03
N MET A 412 29.53 -2.04 11.50
CA MET A 412 29.43 -1.07 10.40
C MET A 412 29.53 0.36 10.94
N GLN A 413 30.00 1.29 10.12
CA GLN A 413 29.96 2.73 10.40
C GLN A 413 28.72 3.32 9.73
N VAL A 414 27.78 3.87 10.50
CA VAL A 414 26.50 4.32 9.96
C VAL A 414 26.34 5.84 10.09
N THR A 415 25.90 6.46 9.02
CA THR A 415 25.49 7.87 8.99
C THR A 415 24.01 7.95 8.62
N LEU A 416 23.22 8.66 9.41
CA LEU A 416 21.84 9.00 9.04
C LEU A 416 21.84 10.29 8.22
N ALA A 417 21.13 10.29 7.10
CA ALA A 417 20.97 11.45 6.23
C ALA A 417 19.49 11.75 6.03
N THR A 418 19.10 12.99 6.31
CA THR A 418 17.73 13.44 6.16
C THR A 418 17.48 13.91 4.73
N ILE A 419 16.44 13.43 4.09
CA ILE A 419 15.96 13.88 2.77
C ILE A 419 14.50 14.32 2.87
N GLN A 420 14.12 15.34 2.10
CA GLN A 420 12.71 15.79 2.10
C GLN A 420 11.81 14.74 1.46
N GLN A 421 10.56 14.62 1.94
CA GLN A 421 9.59 13.65 1.44
C GLN A 421 9.44 13.71 -0.09
N ALA A 422 9.28 14.89 -0.66
CA ALA A 422 9.18 15.10 -2.10
C ALA A 422 10.42 14.63 -2.89
N GLN A 423 11.58 14.52 -2.25
CA GLN A 423 12.82 14.06 -2.87
C GLN A 423 13.04 12.56 -2.70
N ALA A 424 12.37 11.91 -1.74
CA ALA A 424 12.63 10.51 -1.41
C ALA A 424 12.39 9.59 -2.63
N ILE A 425 11.25 9.74 -3.29
CA ILE A 425 10.90 8.93 -4.47
C ILE A 425 11.88 9.22 -5.63
N SER A 426 12.16 10.48 -5.93
CA SER A 426 13.11 10.84 -7.00
C SER A 426 14.53 10.36 -6.70
N THR A 427 14.98 10.41 -5.44
CA THR A 427 16.27 9.87 -4.98
C THR A 427 16.34 8.36 -5.22
N ALA A 428 15.27 7.62 -4.90
CA ALA A 428 15.17 6.19 -5.12
C ALA A 428 15.18 5.83 -6.62
N LEU A 429 14.35 6.51 -7.42
CA LEU A 429 14.26 6.29 -8.87
C LEU A 429 15.56 6.65 -9.62
N LEU A 430 16.27 7.70 -9.20
CA LEU A 430 17.57 8.09 -9.74
C LEU A 430 18.72 7.22 -9.22
N GLY A 431 18.51 6.45 -8.14
CA GLY A 431 19.53 5.60 -7.52
C GLY A 431 20.68 6.41 -6.91
N THR A 432 20.41 7.59 -6.36
CA THR A 432 21.44 8.47 -5.76
C THR A 432 21.70 8.19 -4.28
N PHE A 433 21.11 7.15 -3.71
CA PHE A 433 21.23 6.67 -2.32
C PHE A 433 22.15 5.43 -2.21
N GLN A 434 22.57 5.08 -0.99
CA GLN A 434 23.14 3.77 -0.64
C GLN A 434 22.06 2.85 -0.04
N SER A 435 21.35 3.33 0.97
CA SER A 435 20.15 2.72 1.53
C SER A 435 19.16 3.80 1.97
N ILE A 436 17.88 3.46 1.97
CA ILE A 436 16.80 4.39 2.32
C ILE A 436 15.71 3.63 3.10
N VAL A 437 15.21 4.24 4.19
CA VAL A 437 14.01 3.74 4.87
C VAL A 437 12.84 3.83 3.90
N TRP A 438 12.20 2.69 3.62
CA TRP A 438 11.26 2.55 2.51
C TRP A 438 10.05 1.71 2.87
N GLN A 439 8.93 2.04 2.25
CA GLN A 439 7.76 1.19 2.22
C GLN A 439 7.60 0.66 0.78
N GLN A 440 7.77 -0.66 0.61
CA GLN A 440 7.52 -1.32 -0.66
C GLN A 440 6.04 -1.63 -0.79
N PHE A 441 5.47 -1.27 -1.90
CA PHE A 441 4.05 -1.44 -2.16
C PHE A 441 3.62 -2.90 -2.15
N GLY A 442 2.54 -3.18 -1.45
CA GLY A 442 1.75 -4.38 -1.60
C GLY A 442 1.00 -4.38 -2.93
N ALA A 443 0.39 -5.50 -3.28
CA ALA A 443 -0.34 -5.61 -4.54
C ALA A 443 -1.46 -6.64 -4.47
N VAL A 444 -2.60 -6.32 -5.08
CA VAL A 444 -3.70 -7.28 -5.26
C VAL A 444 -3.31 -8.46 -6.17
N ASN A 445 -2.31 -8.26 -7.02
CA ASN A 445 -1.66 -9.31 -7.81
C ASN A 445 -0.17 -9.02 -7.86
N PRO A 446 0.71 -10.00 -7.64
CA PRO A 446 2.17 -9.80 -7.61
C PRO A 446 2.75 -9.18 -8.89
N ASP A 447 2.10 -9.35 -10.04
CA ASP A 447 2.55 -8.77 -11.31
C ASP A 447 2.59 -7.24 -11.30
N LEU A 448 1.79 -6.59 -10.46
CA LEU A 448 1.83 -5.13 -10.27
C LEU A 448 3.18 -4.65 -9.72
N ASN A 449 3.95 -5.52 -9.05
CA ASN A 449 5.31 -5.23 -8.61
C ASN A 449 6.39 -5.49 -9.69
N TYR A 450 6.01 -5.90 -10.91
CA TYR A 450 6.97 -6.14 -11.99
C TYR A 450 7.87 -4.94 -12.26
N ILE A 451 7.31 -3.72 -12.25
CA ILE A 451 8.07 -2.49 -12.48
C ILE A 451 9.19 -2.31 -11.44
N PHE A 452 8.95 -2.70 -10.19
CA PHE A 452 9.89 -2.53 -9.07
C PHE A 452 10.92 -3.66 -8.98
N TRP A 453 10.64 -4.84 -9.54
CA TRP A 453 11.47 -6.03 -9.35
C TRP A 453 12.18 -6.50 -10.62
N SER A 454 11.70 -6.10 -11.82
CA SER A 454 12.30 -6.53 -13.09
C SER A 454 13.70 -5.94 -13.27
N PRO A 455 14.72 -6.78 -13.56
CA PRO A 455 16.06 -6.35 -13.93
C PRO A 455 16.10 -5.42 -15.15
N THR A 456 15.16 -5.56 -16.07
CA THR A 456 15.03 -4.67 -17.24
C THR A 456 14.78 -3.23 -16.82
N ASN A 457 14.12 -3.02 -15.68
CA ASN A 457 13.85 -1.69 -15.12
C ASN A 457 14.94 -1.18 -14.16
N ALA A 458 16.04 -1.92 -13.96
CA ALA A 458 17.15 -1.54 -13.08
C ALA A 458 18.20 -0.65 -13.76
N VAL A 459 18.32 -0.74 -15.09
CA VAL A 459 19.44 -0.14 -15.87
C VAL A 459 19.14 1.23 -16.45
N GLN A 460 17.95 1.74 -16.26
CA GLN A 460 17.53 3.06 -16.73
C GLN A 460 18.02 4.16 -15.78
N ALA A 461 18.21 5.37 -16.29
CA ALA A 461 18.58 6.51 -15.46
C ALA A 461 17.52 6.85 -14.41
N PHE A 462 16.24 6.67 -14.79
CA PHE A 462 15.07 6.78 -13.94
C PHE A 462 14.43 5.38 -13.87
N ALA A 463 14.78 4.60 -12.85
CA ALA A 463 14.51 3.17 -12.85
C ALA A 463 13.50 2.77 -11.78
N GLY A 464 12.43 2.12 -12.23
CA GLY A 464 11.42 1.54 -11.34
C GLY A 464 11.99 0.49 -10.39
N ASN A 465 12.94 -0.34 -10.84
CA ASN A 465 13.71 -1.21 -9.95
C ASN A 465 14.77 -0.38 -9.18
N MET A 466 14.30 0.28 -8.13
CA MET A 466 15.10 1.19 -7.31
C MET A 466 16.26 0.48 -6.59
N ALA A 467 16.11 -0.80 -6.27
CA ALA A 467 17.19 -1.61 -5.69
C ALA A 467 18.35 -1.85 -6.67
N ARG A 468 18.17 -1.60 -7.97
CA ARG A 468 19.17 -1.86 -9.01
C ARG A 468 19.59 -3.33 -9.07
N ASN A 469 18.68 -4.26 -8.72
CA ASN A 469 18.92 -5.69 -8.88
C ASN A 469 18.89 -6.07 -10.36
N THR A 470 19.98 -6.67 -10.87
CA THR A 470 20.16 -7.03 -12.28
C THR A 470 20.25 -8.53 -12.50
N ASP A 471 19.82 -9.36 -11.53
CA ASP A 471 19.83 -10.82 -11.69
C ASP A 471 18.88 -11.27 -12.81
N PRO A 472 19.37 -11.86 -13.93
CA PRO A 472 18.53 -12.26 -15.04
C PRO A 472 17.57 -13.41 -14.69
N THR A 473 17.82 -14.17 -13.62
CA THR A 473 16.90 -15.24 -13.18
C THR A 473 15.63 -14.66 -12.58
N MET A 474 15.69 -13.47 -11.96
CA MET A 474 14.54 -12.71 -11.50
C MET A 474 13.61 -12.37 -12.66
N GLU A 475 14.15 -11.85 -13.78
CA GLU A 475 13.36 -11.53 -14.98
C GLU A 475 12.61 -12.77 -15.51
N ALA A 476 13.30 -13.90 -15.60
CA ALA A 476 12.69 -15.13 -16.08
C ALA A 476 11.56 -15.63 -15.16
N ALA A 477 11.70 -15.47 -13.84
CA ALA A 477 10.65 -15.83 -12.87
C ALA A 477 9.44 -14.90 -13.00
N LEU A 478 9.67 -13.58 -13.05
CA LEU A 478 8.61 -12.57 -13.21
C LEU A 478 7.82 -12.76 -14.51
N LEU A 479 8.52 -13.01 -15.63
CA LEU A 479 7.86 -13.27 -16.92
C LEU A 479 7.04 -14.56 -16.90
N ARG A 480 7.51 -15.64 -16.23
CA ARG A 480 6.69 -16.85 -16.05
C ARG A 480 5.42 -16.53 -15.25
N GLY A 481 5.53 -15.74 -14.18
CA GLY A 481 4.38 -15.27 -13.40
C GLY A 481 3.38 -14.50 -14.25
N ARG A 482 3.85 -13.59 -15.08
CA ARG A 482 3.04 -12.75 -15.98
C ARG A 482 2.34 -13.54 -17.09
N GLN A 483 3.02 -14.54 -17.65
CA GLN A 483 2.60 -15.19 -18.88
C GLN A 483 1.84 -16.50 -18.67
N SER A 484 1.89 -17.11 -17.48
CA SER A 484 1.29 -18.43 -17.25
C SER A 484 -0.22 -18.32 -16.99
N PRO A 485 -1.07 -18.99 -17.82
CA PRO A 485 -2.52 -19.01 -17.58
C PRO A 485 -2.91 -19.79 -16.32
N ALA A 486 -2.19 -20.87 -15.99
CA ALA A 486 -2.47 -21.67 -14.80
C ALA A 486 -2.03 -20.96 -13.52
N GLU A 487 -2.91 -20.88 -12.54
CA GLU A 487 -2.62 -20.25 -11.25
C GLU A 487 -1.48 -20.94 -10.49
N SER A 488 -1.42 -22.28 -10.56
CA SER A 488 -0.32 -23.05 -9.97
C SER A 488 1.05 -22.68 -10.52
N ASP A 489 1.14 -22.41 -11.82
CA ASP A 489 2.40 -22.05 -12.47
C ASP A 489 2.80 -20.61 -12.11
N ARG A 490 1.81 -19.70 -12.00
CA ARG A 490 2.03 -18.34 -11.48
C ARG A 490 2.50 -18.38 -10.03
N ALA A 491 1.84 -19.17 -9.19
CA ALA A 491 2.24 -19.35 -7.79
C ALA A 491 3.69 -19.86 -7.69
N ALA A 492 4.05 -20.90 -8.43
CA ALA A 492 5.42 -21.43 -8.45
C ALA A 492 6.45 -20.39 -8.94
N ALA A 493 6.09 -19.56 -9.93
CA ALA A 493 6.96 -18.50 -10.43
C ALA A 493 7.21 -17.41 -9.39
N TYR A 494 6.17 -16.95 -8.67
CA TYR A 494 6.33 -15.95 -7.61
C TYR A 494 6.97 -16.52 -6.34
N GLN A 495 6.80 -17.80 -6.04
CA GLN A 495 7.59 -18.48 -5.01
C GLN A 495 9.08 -18.46 -5.35
N GLU A 496 9.45 -18.60 -6.64
CA GLU A 496 10.83 -18.41 -7.10
C GLU A 496 11.30 -16.97 -6.93
N VAL A 497 10.47 -15.96 -7.26
CA VAL A 497 10.75 -14.53 -6.99
C VAL A 497 11.07 -14.34 -5.50
N GLY A 498 10.27 -14.92 -4.60
CA GLY A 498 10.53 -14.86 -3.16
C GLY A 498 11.90 -15.42 -2.78
N ARG A 499 12.31 -16.58 -3.35
CA ARG A 499 13.63 -17.19 -3.10
C ARG A 499 14.77 -16.32 -3.63
N LEU A 500 14.61 -15.73 -4.81
CA LEU A 500 15.60 -14.82 -5.38
C LEU A 500 15.75 -13.55 -4.54
N MET A 501 14.64 -12.99 -4.03
CA MET A 501 14.69 -11.88 -3.08
C MET A 501 15.45 -12.25 -1.78
N GLY A 502 15.27 -13.48 -1.30
CA GLY A 502 15.99 -13.98 -0.13
C GLY A 502 17.49 -14.17 -0.37
N SER A 503 17.92 -14.55 -1.57
CA SER A 503 19.33 -14.75 -1.93
C SER A 503 20.04 -13.45 -2.30
N ASP A 504 19.38 -12.55 -3.03
CA ASP A 504 19.96 -11.29 -3.51
C ASP A 504 19.96 -10.20 -2.44
N ILE A 505 19.00 -10.26 -1.54
CA ILE A 505 18.80 -9.34 -0.42
C ILE A 505 18.77 -7.87 -0.90
N PRO A 506 17.82 -7.50 -1.76
CA PRO A 506 17.65 -6.09 -2.18
C PRO A 506 16.98 -5.23 -1.09
N TYR A 507 16.38 -5.87 -0.08
CA TYR A 507 15.68 -5.23 1.01
C TYR A 507 16.08 -5.87 2.35
N ILE A 508 16.26 -5.06 3.37
CA ILE A 508 16.27 -5.54 4.75
C ILE A 508 14.83 -5.42 5.25
N TRP A 509 14.13 -6.54 5.26
CA TRP A 509 12.72 -6.61 5.64
C TRP A 509 12.53 -6.37 7.13
N THR A 510 11.52 -5.59 7.50
CA THR A 510 11.15 -5.34 8.89
C THR A 510 9.78 -5.92 9.23
N ASP A 511 8.73 -5.39 8.64
CA ASP A 511 7.35 -5.75 8.97
C ASP A 511 6.42 -5.57 7.77
N ARG A 512 5.15 -5.90 7.96
CA ARG A 512 4.08 -5.59 7.02
C ARG A 512 3.26 -4.47 7.58
N THR A 513 3.10 -3.42 6.80
CA THR A 513 2.26 -2.29 7.18
C THR A 513 0.83 -2.75 7.45
N VAL A 514 0.26 -2.25 8.52
CA VAL A 514 -1.17 -2.37 8.80
C VAL A 514 -1.81 -1.01 8.56
N TRP A 515 -2.48 -0.88 7.42
CA TRP A 515 -3.28 0.29 7.13
C TRP A 515 -4.56 0.29 7.93
N SER A 516 -4.91 1.44 8.47
CA SER A 516 -6.14 1.62 9.24
C SER A 516 -6.93 2.85 8.81
N ILE A 517 -8.23 2.78 9.00
CA ILE A 517 -9.17 3.90 8.85
C ILE A 517 -9.80 4.17 10.20
N GLY A 518 -9.75 5.41 10.64
CA GLY A 518 -10.52 5.93 11.76
C GLY A 518 -11.58 6.91 11.27
N ALA A 519 -12.80 6.83 11.77
CA ALA A 519 -13.89 7.69 11.32
C ALA A 519 -14.80 8.15 12.46
N GLN A 520 -15.31 9.37 12.39
CA GLN A 520 -16.37 9.86 13.28
C GLN A 520 -17.63 8.99 13.11
N PRO A 521 -18.44 8.77 14.16
CA PRO A 521 -19.65 7.95 14.08
C PRO A 521 -20.68 8.43 13.05
N THR A 522 -20.61 9.68 12.66
CA THR A 522 -21.46 10.28 11.62
C THR A 522 -21.12 9.82 10.22
N VAL A 523 -19.89 9.37 9.98
CA VAL A 523 -19.45 8.91 8.65
C VAL A 523 -19.92 7.48 8.42
N GLN A 524 -20.66 7.26 7.37
CA GLN A 524 -21.31 6.00 7.06
C GLN A 524 -20.84 5.43 5.72
N ASN A 525 -20.83 4.09 5.63
CA ASN A 525 -20.57 3.32 4.40
C ASN A 525 -19.21 3.54 3.75
N TRP A 526 -18.19 3.90 4.54
CA TRP A 526 -16.84 4.16 4.05
C TRP A 526 -16.02 2.88 3.76
N ASN A 527 -16.46 1.73 4.27
CA ASN A 527 -15.79 0.43 4.06
C ASN A 527 -16.69 -0.60 3.34
N ASN A 528 -17.64 -0.16 2.52
CA ASN A 528 -18.59 -1.05 1.84
C ASN A 528 -18.90 -0.57 0.41
N PRO A 529 -17.90 -0.40 -0.45
CA PRO A 529 -18.15 -0.05 -1.84
C PRO A 529 -18.79 -1.22 -2.58
N THR A 530 -19.53 -0.91 -3.63
CA THR A 530 -20.09 -1.92 -4.55
C THR A 530 -19.58 -1.71 -5.96
N THR A 531 -19.44 -2.82 -6.68
CA THR A 531 -19.20 -2.79 -8.12
C THR A 531 -20.40 -2.16 -8.85
N PRO A 532 -20.25 -1.72 -10.10
CA PRO A 532 -21.40 -1.25 -10.90
C PRO A 532 -22.50 -2.31 -11.08
N ALA A 533 -22.15 -3.61 -11.06
CA ALA A 533 -23.08 -4.72 -11.11
C ALA A 533 -23.80 -4.98 -9.77
N GLY A 534 -23.46 -4.26 -8.68
CA GLY A 534 -24.08 -4.36 -7.37
C GLY A 534 -23.44 -5.38 -6.41
N GLY A 535 -22.40 -6.10 -6.84
CA GLY A 535 -21.63 -6.99 -5.96
C GLY A 535 -20.72 -6.20 -5.01
N PRO A 536 -20.29 -6.79 -3.86
CA PRO A 536 -19.36 -6.15 -2.95
C PRO A 536 -17.97 -5.98 -3.58
N ALA A 537 -17.29 -4.89 -3.26
CA ALA A 537 -15.91 -4.65 -3.62
C ALA A 537 -15.05 -4.48 -2.37
N PHE A 538 -13.72 -4.53 -2.52
CA PHE A 538 -12.84 -4.24 -1.40
C PHE A 538 -13.04 -2.79 -0.94
N GLY A 539 -13.25 -2.61 0.36
CA GLY A 539 -13.46 -1.31 0.99
C GLY A 539 -12.17 -0.48 1.01
N MET A 540 -11.09 -1.12 1.44
CA MET A 540 -9.78 -0.50 1.55
C MET A 540 -8.73 -1.36 0.84
N ILE A 541 -7.89 -0.72 0.04
CA ILE A 541 -6.70 -1.34 -0.57
C ILE A 541 -5.53 -0.42 -0.22
N THR A 542 -4.57 -0.92 0.55
CA THR A 542 -3.38 -0.16 0.98
C THR A 542 -3.73 1.25 1.50
N GLY A 543 -4.69 1.34 2.44
CA GLY A 543 -5.14 2.61 3.03
C GLY A 543 -6.08 3.46 2.18
N ALA A 544 -6.25 3.16 0.90
CA ALA A 544 -7.12 3.93 0.01
C ALA A 544 -8.54 3.34 -0.06
N ILE A 545 -9.54 4.17 0.24
CA ILE A 545 -10.98 3.83 0.18
C ILE A 545 -11.68 4.48 -1.01
N TRP A 546 -12.96 4.15 -1.20
CA TRP A 546 -13.80 4.68 -2.28
C TRP A 546 -14.75 5.75 -1.75
N PRO A 547 -14.63 7.04 -2.17
CA PRO A 547 -15.48 8.11 -1.65
C PRO A 547 -16.90 8.11 -2.23
N THR A 548 -17.14 7.39 -3.32
CA THR A 548 -18.37 7.43 -4.12
C THR A 548 -19.64 7.14 -3.31
N GLN A 549 -19.56 6.25 -2.31
CA GLN A 549 -20.72 5.73 -1.56
C GLN A 549 -20.73 6.13 -0.09
N ILE A 550 -19.84 7.01 0.32
CA ILE A 550 -19.82 7.59 1.68
C ILE A 550 -20.98 8.57 1.84
N TRP A 551 -21.57 8.59 3.02
CA TRP A 551 -22.61 9.55 3.40
C TRP A 551 -22.53 9.89 4.88
N LEU A 552 -23.18 11.00 5.31
CA LEU A 552 -23.21 11.48 6.69
C LEU A 552 -24.57 11.24 7.32
N SER A 553 -24.59 10.69 8.57
CA SER A 553 -25.82 10.33 9.29
C SER A 553 -26.48 11.51 9.99
#